data_502947b6a9fe4cb7fc2ac0ef381245ef
#
_entry.id   502947b6a9fe4cb7fc2ac0ef381245ef
#
_cell.length_a   1.000
_cell.length_b   1.000
_cell.length_c   1.000
_cell.angle_alpha   90.00
_cell.angle_beta   90.00
_cell.angle_gamma   90.00
#
_symmetry.space_group_name_H-M   'P 1'
#
loop_
_entity.id
_entity.type
_entity.pdbx_description
1 polymer ?
#
loop_
_entity_poly.entity_id
_entity_poly.type
_entity_poly.pdbx_seq_one_letter_code
_entity_poly.pdbx_strand_id
1 'polypeptide(L)'
;MIKVENVSKDYKLDDGTNITALKDVSFEVKEGEILGIMGKSGSGKTTLLRALRGVEHIDEGSITVGEVTVTPDSSQYYYNNLKKETAIHLQRSFGIWPDTVRENVLRKLYAREYYDEGDANLELADSEFGDEADEILELVSLTHKKDHYASVLSGGEKQRLIMARQLAKQPKALLLDEPATMACPKTKQEILDAVKKINKELNITVIVVSHLPEIQKYLADRVILLEDGEIADEGSAERICDEFMEGMDEIVDIKNIATDEDVIQVNDLYKRFYLLTGGEVLQIEDINFTVKNENILSIIGPSGAGKTVLLRMLGGLDDPDKGEVLYDVEGQWADIDIPGMNRMKIRSKLGFMHQEFALNHYATVLNQLATRLGYKNQDIVKQAQERARKIGLSEELLDSFYLLTDLPEVEARDRLRQVGLDADILDDLFPKFPETATKEAVADIFESLDLDMDILHRKSYELSGGQKVRVMLALILISRPKFLLLDEPFGDLDPVTLRDVTNALKTISKDYGITIVMISHNTDFIKELSNRAIFMDDGKIIDDSDDMDKIVGNFIDFCQADYLMGD
;
A
#
# COMPACT_ATOMS: atom_id res chain seq x y z
N MET A 1 14.54 10.78 27.77
CA MET A 1 13.39 11.70 27.92
C MET A 1 13.34 12.60 26.71
N ILE A 2 12.14 12.76 26.10
CA ILE A 2 11.88 13.70 24.98
C ILE A 2 10.94 14.78 25.51
N LYS A 3 11.18 16.05 25.17
CA LYS A 3 10.32 17.16 25.52
C LYS A 3 10.06 18.04 24.30
N VAL A 4 8.81 18.31 24.02
CA VAL A 4 8.31 19.20 22.95
C VAL A 4 7.54 20.32 23.61
N GLU A 5 7.88 21.58 23.34
CA GLU A 5 7.29 22.76 23.99
C GLU A 5 6.90 23.79 22.95
N ASN A 6 5.60 24.04 22.82
CA ASN A 6 4.98 25.07 21.96
C ASN A 6 5.49 25.04 20.50
N VAL A 7 5.64 23.84 19.93
CA VAL A 7 6.20 23.66 18.59
C VAL A 7 5.16 23.99 17.54
N SER A 8 5.50 24.93 16.62
CA SER A 8 4.71 25.29 15.44
C SER A 8 5.54 25.15 14.17
N LYS A 9 4.84 24.82 13.07
CA LYS A 9 5.44 24.68 11.73
C LYS A 9 4.47 25.09 10.63
N ASP A 10 4.91 26.03 9.79
CA ASP A 10 4.20 26.53 8.61
C ASP A 10 4.95 26.17 7.33
N TYR A 11 4.20 25.86 6.28
CA TYR A 11 4.70 25.69 4.93
C TYR A 11 4.11 26.75 4.01
N LYS A 12 4.96 27.39 3.20
CA LYS A 12 4.54 28.29 2.14
C LYS A 12 4.50 27.55 0.81
N LEU A 13 3.34 27.54 0.18
CA LEU A 13 3.17 26.98 -1.16
C LEU A 13 3.61 28.01 -2.21
N ASP A 14 3.90 27.52 -3.43
CA ASP A 14 4.34 28.35 -4.57
C ASP A 14 3.29 29.39 -4.99
N ASP A 15 2.03 29.17 -4.69
CA ASP A 15 0.92 30.10 -4.92
C ASP A 15 0.78 31.18 -3.83
N GLY A 16 1.62 31.15 -2.79
CA GLY A 16 1.62 32.07 -1.66
C GLY A 16 0.70 31.68 -0.51
N THR A 17 0.02 30.54 -0.59
CA THR A 17 -0.82 30.01 0.50
C THR A 17 0.07 29.48 1.63
N ASN A 18 -0.27 29.80 2.89
CA ASN A 18 0.36 29.21 4.06
C ASN A 18 -0.44 28.01 4.54
N ILE A 19 0.22 26.90 4.81
CA ILE A 19 -0.34 25.71 5.45
C ILE A 19 0.33 25.53 6.80
N THR A 20 -0.44 25.66 7.90
CA THR A 20 0.04 25.34 9.26
C THR A 20 -0.03 23.85 9.46
N ALA A 21 1.13 23.21 9.55
CA ALA A 21 1.23 21.76 9.73
C ALA A 21 1.28 21.35 11.21
N LEU A 22 1.84 22.21 12.08
CA LEU A 22 1.87 22.04 13.53
C LEU A 22 1.55 23.38 14.18
N LYS A 23 0.77 23.37 15.25
CA LYS A 23 0.35 24.55 15.98
C LYS A 23 0.36 24.31 17.48
N ASP A 24 1.29 24.96 18.17
CA ASP A 24 1.45 24.94 19.63
C ASP A 24 1.50 23.53 20.25
N VAL A 25 2.19 22.60 19.61
CA VAL A 25 2.29 21.20 20.05
C VAL A 25 3.22 21.09 21.25
N SER A 26 2.71 20.53 22.36
CA SER A 26 3.47 20.36 23.60
C SER A 26 3.20 19.01 24.25
N PHE A 27 4.25 18.20 24.49
CA PHE A 27 4.17 16.93 25.22
C PHE A 27 5.54 16.50 25.71
N GLU A 28 5.56 15.54 26.64
CA GLU A 28 6.79 14.92 27.16
C GLU A 28 6.69 13.41 27.01
N VAL A 29 7.83 12.75 26.72
CA VAL A 29 7.93 11.28 26.68
C VAL A 29 9.01 10.82 27.64
N LYS A 30 8.67 9.89 28.53
CA LYS A 30 9.60 9.34 29.52
C LYS A 30 10.59 8.39 28.83
N GLU A 31 11.71 8.15 29.51
CA GLU A 31 12.67 7.16 29.04
C GLU A 31 12.07 5.76 29.11
N GLY A 32 12.23 4.99 28.02
CA GLY A 32 11.66 3.65 27.88
C GLY A 32 10.16 3.60 27.58
N GLU A 33 9.47 4.75 27.48
CA GLU A 33 8.06 4.83 27.13
C GLU A 33 7.85 4.62 25.63
N ILE A 34 6.76 3.94 25.25
CA ILE A 34 6.25 3.88 23.89
C ILE A 34 5.07 4.84 23.77
N LEU A 35 5.29 5.97 23.08
CA LEU A 35 4.23 6.96 22.79
C LEU A 35 3.65 6.71 21.40
N GLY A 36 2.33 6.51 21.33
CA GLY A 36 1.57 6.50 20.10
C GLY A 36 1.19 7.92 19.66
N ILE A 37 1.22 8.18 18.35
CA ILE A 37 0.64 9.38 17.74
C ILE A 37 -0.35 8.95 16.70
N MET A 38 -1.61 9.31 16.86
CA MET A 38 -2.74 8.96 16.00
C MET A 38 -3.37 10.21 15.38
N GLY A 39 -4.13 10.05 14.31
CA GLY A 39 -4.87 11.13 13.66
C GLY A 39 -5.10 10.86 12.17
N LYS A 40 -6.02 11.59 11.56
CA LYS A 40 -6.35 11.47 10.12
C LYS A 40 -5.16 11.80 9.22
N SER A 41 -5.22 11.38 7.96
CA SER A 41 -4.23 11.77 6.96
C SER A 41 -4.16 13.30 6.84
N GLY A 42 -2.94 13.86 6.88
CA GLY A 42 -2.74 15.32 6.82
C GLY A 42 -2.77 16.05 8.16
N SER A 43 -2.99 15.39 9.30
CA SER A 43 -3.04 16.02 10.62
C SER A 43 -1.69 16.52 11.18
N GLY A 44 -0.57 16.36 10.45
CA GLY A 44 0.76 16.83 10.86
C GLY A 44 1.69 15.78 11.46
N LYS A 45 1.28 14.51 11.58
CA LYS A 45 2.06 13.42 12.22
C LYS A 45 3.47 13.25 11.64
N THR A 46 3.58 13.12 10.33
CA THR A 46 4.89 12.96 9.66
C THR A 46 5.74 14.22 9.80
N THR A 47 5.13 15.43 9.80
CA THR A 47 5.84 16.69 10.06
C THR A 47 6.42 16.70 11.47
N LEU A 48 5.64 16.27 12.47
CA LEU A 48 6.09 16.16 13.86
C LEU A 48 7.27 15.16 13.99
N LEU A 49 7.16 13.97 13.37
CA LEU A 49 8.28 13.01 13.37
C LEU A 49 9.53 13.58 12.70
N ARG A 50 9.39 14.30 11.59
CA ARG A 50 10.52 14.93 10.89
C ARG A 50 11.16 16.05 11.71
N ALA A 51 10.37 16.82 12.46
CA ALA A 51 10.85 17.82 13.39
C ALA A 51 11.61 17.16 14.56
N LEU A 52 11.05 16.11 15.18
CA LEU A 52 11.72 15.30 16.21
C LEU A 52 13.03 14.69 15.74
N ARG A 53 13.08 14.29 14.46
CA ARG A 53 14.29 13.78 13.81
C ARG A 53 15.33 14.88 13.52
N GLY A 54 14.94 16.16 13.56
CA GLY A 54 15.78 17.29 13.16
C GLY A 54 16.01 17.38 11.65
N VAL A 55 15.14 16.79 10.83
CA VAL A 55 15.13 16.96 9.36
C VAL A 55 14.33 18.19 8.97
N GLU A 56 13.26 18.45 9.69
CA GLU A 56 12.43 19.65 9.53
C GLU A 56 12.76 20.68 10.61
N HIS A 57 12.97 21.93 10.21
CA HIS A 57 13.18 23.04 11.13
C HIS A 57 11.83 23.53 11.65
N ILE A 58 11.73 23.75 12.96
CA ILE A 58 10.56 24.33 13.62
C ILE A 58 10.56 25.85 13.46
N ASP A 59 9.39 26.47 13.46
CA ASP A 59 9.24 27.92 13.33
C ASP A 59 9.03 28.60 14.69
N GLU A 60 8.49 27.85 15.69
CA GLU A 60 8.35 28.28 17.08
C GLU A 60 8.59 27.11 18.04
N GLY A 61 8.87 27.43 19.30
CA GLY A 61 9.00 26.47 20.37
C GLY A 61 10.37 25.80 20.49
N SER A 62 10.42 24.64 21.14
CA SER A 62 11.65 23.86 21.32
C SER A 62 11.42 22.36 21.32
N ILE A 63 12.43 21.60 20.88
CA ILE A 63 12.47 20.14 20.94
C ILE A 63 13.73 19.72 21.67
N THR A 64 13.60 18.92 22.73
CA THR A 64 14.71 18.35 23.49
C THR A 64 14.66 16.82 23.39
N VAL A 65 15.80 16.19 23.04
CA VAL A 65 15.99 14.73 23.10
C VAL A 65 17.30 14.46 23.86
N GLY A 66 17.20 13.80 24.99
CA GLY A 66 18.36 13.61 25.86
C GLY A 66 18.93 14.93 26.35
N GLU A 67 20.15 15.27 25.91
CA GLU A 67 20.85 16.52 26.28
C GLU A 67 20.80 17.56 25.12
N VAL A 68 20.24 17.21 23.98
CA VAL A 68 20.22 18.08 22.79
C VAL A 68 18.89 18.82 22.72
N THR A 69 18.95 20.16 22.69
CA THR A 69 17.78 21.03 22.50
C THR A 69 17.94 21.82 21.22
N VAL A 70 16.87 21.89 20.41
CA VAL A 70 16.77 22.72 19.22
C VAL A 70 15.62 23.71 19.34
N THR A 71 15.82 24.90 18.80
CA THR A 71 14.86 26.01 18.69
C THR A 71 14.91 26.56 17.28
N PRO A 72 14.02 27.47 16.85
CA PRO A 72 14.07 28.10 15.52
C PRO A 72 15.43 28.72 15.19
N ASP A 73 16.09 29.32 16.17
CA ASP A 73 17.39 30.00 16.01
C ASP A 73 18.59 29.04 16.07
N SER A 74 18.37 27.75 16.30
CA SER A 74 19.42 26.75 16.40
C SER A 74 20.13 26.56 15.05
N SER A 75 21.49 26.54 15.09
CA SER A 75 22.28 26.26 13.89
C SER A 75 22.14 24.80 13.43
N GLN A 76 22.50 24.52 12.18
CA GLN A 76 22.51 23.16 11.60
C GLN A 76 23.32 22.15 12.46
N TYR A 77 24.29 22.62 13.22
CA TYR A 77 25.06 21.77 14.13
C TYR A 77 24.18 21.10 15.19
N TYR A 78 23.26 21.85 15.82
CA TYR A 78 22.35 21.30 16.84
C TYR A 78 21.34 20.34 16.22
N TYR A 79 20.78 20.64 15.05
CA TYR A 79 19.92 19.73 14.30
C TYR A 79 20.65 18.44 13.89
N ASN A 80 21.94 18.53 13.53
CA ASN A 80 22.75 17.34 13.24
C ASN A 80 23.02 16.49 14.49
N ASN A 81 23.15 17.11 15.67
CA ASN A 81 23.27 16.38 16.92
C ASN A 81 21.93 15.71 17.29
N LEU A 82 20.80 16.38 17.11
CA LEU A 82 19.48 15.80 17.30
C LEU A 82 19.29 14.54 16.41
N LYS A 83 19.81 14.57 15.17
CA LYS A 83 19.84 13.40 14.29
C LYS A 83 20.67 12.23 14.82
N LYS A 84 21.68 12.47 15.66
CA LYS A 84 22.45 11.40 16.30
C LYS A 84 21.70 10.76 17.45
N GLU A 85 20.97 11.56 18.24
CA GLU A 85 20.18 11.09 19.38
C GLU A 85 18.95 10.28 18.96
N THR A 86 18.47 10.45 17.71
CA THR A 86 17.26 9.82 17.21
C THR A 86 17.53 8.89 16.02
N ALA A 87 16.76 7.85 15.87
CA ALA A 87 16.71 7.05 14.66
C ALA A 87 15.29 7.05 14.09
N ILE A 88 15.14 7.05 12.77
CA ILE A 88 13.84 7.04 12.13
C ILE A 88 13.71 5.83 11.22
N HIS A 89 12.56 5.17 11.30
CA HIS A 89 12.11 4.16 10.36
C HIS A 89 10.92 4.72 9.59
N LEU A 90 11.08 4.89 8.30
CA LEU A 90 10.04 5.41 7.40
C LEU A 90 9.32 4.25 6.70
N GLN A 91 8.06 4.45 6.36
CA GLN A 91 7.23 3.51 5.62
C GLN A 91 7.91 2.98 4.34
N ARG A 92 8.56 3.85 3.58
CA ARG A 92 9.37 3.50 2.40
C ARG A 92 10.84 3.79 2.69
N SER A 93 11.56 2.79 3.16
CA SER A 93 12.96 2.95 3.53
C SER A 93 13.85 2.41 2.41
N PHE A 94 14.73 3.28 1.91
CA PHE A 94 15.84 2.95 1.03
C PHE A 94 17.14 2.87 1.84
N GLY A 95 18.14 2.18 1.34
CA GLY A 95 19.48 2.20 1.95
C GLY A 95 19.91 0.86 2.54
N ILE A 96 19.47 -0.24 1.95
CA ILE A 96 20.05 -1.57 2.16
C ILE A 96 21.12 -1.79 1.10
N TRP A 97 22.31 -2.22 1.54
CA TRP A 97 23.40 -2.58 0.65
C TRP A 97 23.17 -3.98 0.05
N PRO A 98 23.69 -4.28 -1.14
CA PRO A 98 23.57 -5.61 -1.78
C PRO A 98 24.47 -6.66 -1.13
N ASP A 99 24.79 -6.49 0.14
CA ASP A 99 25.63 -7.38 0.98
C ASP A 99 24.75 -8.34 1.78
N THR A 100 25.36 -9.18 2.61
CA THR A 100 24.62 -10.02 3.54
C THR A 100 23.91 -9.19 4.61
N VAL A 101 22.94 -9.79 5.29
CA VAL A 101 22.19 -9.16 6.38
C VAL A 101 23.15 -8.68 7.48
N ARG A 102 24.13 -9.50 7.86
CA ARG A 102 25.11 -9.18 8.88
C ARG A 102 26.06 -8.03 8.44
N GLU A 103 26.56 -8.09 7.21
CA GLU A 103 27.40 -7.04 6.65
C GLU A 103 26.69 -5.69 6.56
N ASN A 104 25.38 -5.67 6.31
CA ASN A 104 24.56 -4.46 6.34
C ASN A 104 24.58 -3.79 7.73
N VAL A 105 24.56 -4.55 8.82
CA VAL A 105 24.67 -4.02 10.19
C VAL A 105 26.10 -3.59 10.46
N LEU A 106 27.09 -4.40 10.11
CA LEU A 106 28.52 -4.09 10.29
C LEU A 106 28.92 -2.79 9.60
N ARG A 107 28.48 -2.54 8.37
CA ARG A 107 28.70 -1.23 7.70
C ARG A 107 28.21 -0.06 8.53
N LYS A 108 27.07 -0.22 9.20
CA LYS A 108 26.48 0.85 9.98
C LYS A 108 27.22 1.06 11.30
N LEU A 109 27.68 0.00 11.93
CA LEU A 109 28.55 0.06 13.11
C LEU A 109 29.91 0.70 12.78
N TYR A 110 30.51 0.30 11.66
CA TYR A 110 31.73 0.93 11.13
C TYR A 110 31.55 2.43 10.89
N ALA A 111 30.45 2.81 10.24
CA ALA A 111 30.17 4.23 9.97
C ALA A 111 29.93 5.07 11.24
N ARG A 112 29.49 4.44 12.35
CA ARG A 112 29.35 5.09 13.64
C ARG A 112 30.71 5.60 14.19
N GLU A 113 31.76 4.79 14.01
CA GLU A 113 33.11 5.11 14.53
C GLU A 113 33.98 5.84 13.48
N TYR A 114 33.95 5.37 12.24
CA TYR A 114 34.85 5.83 11.20
C TYR A 114 34.23 6.84 10.22
N TYR A 115 32.93 7.16 10.39
CA TYR A 115 32.18 8.13 9.57
C TYR A 115 32.08 7.79 8.07
N ASP A 116 32.35 6.55 7.67
CA ASP A 116 32.28 6.09 6.30
C ASP A 116 31.52 4.76 6.23
N GLU A 117 30.37 4.77 5.54
CA GLU A 117 29.57 3.58 5.31
C GLU A 117 29.85 2.95 3.94
N GLY A 118 30.21 3.78 2.96
CA GLY A 118 30.41 3.35 1.58
C GLY A 118 31.64 2.47 1.40
N ASP A 119 32.77 2.94 1.93
CA ASP A 119 34.06 2.25 1.88
C ASP A 119 34.37 1.49 3.19
N ALA A 120 33.34 0.94 3.85
CA ALA A 120 33.52 0.21 5.09
C ALA A 120 34.46 -0.99 4.92
N ASN A 121 35.49 -1.07 5.76
CA ASN A 121 36.32 -2.27 5.88
C ASN A 121 35.59 -3.33 6.70
N LEU A 122 34.96 -4.29 6.01
CA LEU A 122 34.12 -5.31 6.65
C LEU A 122 34.91 -6.28 7.52
N GLU A 123 36.18 -6.58 7.21
CA GLU A 123 37.01 -7.43 8.05
C GLU A 123 37.33 -6.75 9.38
N LEU A 124 37.65 -5.46 9.35
CA LEU A 124 37.89 -4.67 10.55
C LEU A 124 36.58 -4.50 11.34
N ALA A 125 35.48 -4.18 10.65
CA ALA A 125 34.16 -4.04 11.26
C ALA A 125 33.72 -5.33 11.97
N ASP A 126 33.95 -6.50 11.37
CA ASP A 126 33.65 -7.79 11.99
C ASP A 126 34.52 -8.08 13.21
N SER A 127 35.80 -7.77 13.12
CA SER A 127 36.74 -7.92 14.25
C SER A 127 36.39 -7.04 15.45
N GLU A 128 35.88 -5.81 15.23
CA GLU A 128 35.59 -4.85 16.30
C GLU A 128 34.14 -4.91 16.79
N PHE A 129 33.18 -5.17 15.91
CA PHE A 129 31.74 -5.03 16.17
C PHE A 129 30.94 -6.31 15.86
N GLY A 130 31.60 -7.44 15.59
CA GLY A 130 30.92 -8.68 15.19
C GLY A 130 29.89 -9.16 16.20
N ASP A 131 30.24 -9.14 17.49
CA ASP A 131 29.33 -9.53 18.58
C ASP A 131 28.14 -8.57 18.68
N GLU A 132 28.39 -7.25 18.62
CA GLU A 132 27.33 -6.23 18.64
C GLU A 132 26.38 -6.37 17.42
N ALA A 133 26.92 -6.72 16.24
CA ALA A 133 26.10 -6.97 15.06
C ALA A 133 25.17 -8.17 15.25
N ASP A 134 25.69 -9.25 15.83
CA ASP A 134 24.91 -10.47 16.10
C ASP A 134 23.85 -10.22 17.20
N GLU A 135 24.14 -9.44 18.26
CA GLU A 135 23.16 -9.01 19.26
C GLU A 135 22.03 -8.17 18.64
N ILE A 136 22.37 -7.21 17.78
CA ILE A 136 21.36 -6.39 17.09
C ILE A 136 20.46 -7.26 16.18
N LEU A 137 21.04 -8.24 15.48
CA LEU A 137 20.27 -9.15 14.65
C LEU A 137 19.35 -10.07 15.47
N GLU A 138 19.74 -10.42 16.68
CA GLU A 138 18.90 -11.17 17.62
C GLU A 138 17.70 -10.32 18.08
N LEU A 139 17.91 -9.03 18.40
CA LEU A 139 16.83 -8.09 18.78
C LEU A 139 15.74 -8.01 17.70
N VAL A 140 16.11 -8.00 16.43
CA VAL A 140 15.15 -7.92 15.31
C VAL A 140 14.77 -9.29 14.74
N SER A 141 15.13 -10.39 15.41
CA SER A 141 14.81 -11.78 14.99
C SER A 141 15.28 -12.14 13.57
N LEU A 142 16.48 -11.69 13.17
CA LEU A 142 17.10 -11.95 11.87
C LEU A 142 18.36 -12.82 11.93
N THR A 143 18.72 -13.41 13.07
CA THR A 143 19.92 -14.24 13.26
C THR A 143 19.96 -15.41 12.27
N HIS A 144 18.82 -16.03 11.98
CA HIS A 144 18.69 -17.15 11.04
C HIS A 144 18.95 -16.76 9.57
N LYS A 145 18.96 -15.47 9.25
CA LYS A 145 19.19 -14.91 7.91
C LYS A 145 20.52 -14.17 7.78
N LYS A 146 21.35 -14.16 8.82
CA LYS A 146 22.54 -13.30 8.89
C LYS A 146 23.49 -13.42 7.70
N ASP A 147 23.63 -14.64 7.15
CA ASP A 147 24.53 -14.94 6.04
C ASP A 147 23.83 -14.85 4.66
N HIS A 148 22.53 -14.51 4.62
CA HIS A 148 21.80 -14.32 3.36
C HIS A 148 22.03 -12.91 2.83
N TYR A 149 22.06 -12.80 1.49
CA TYR A 149 22.06 -11.46 0.86
C TYR A 149 20.75 -10.73 1.12
N ALA A 150 20.84 -9.43 1.36
CA ALA A 150 19.66 -8.59 1.63
C ALA A 150 18.64 -8.56 0.46
N SER A 151 19.08 -8.87 -0.75
CA SER A 151 18.23 -8.93 -1.95
C SER A 151 17.16 -10.03 -1.87
N VAL A 152 17.45 -11.14 -1.19
CA VAL A 152 16.53 -12.30 -1.08
C VAL A 152 15.58 -12.22 0.11
N LEU A 153 15.67 -11.17 0.92
CA LEU A 153 14.77 -10.97 2.06
C LEU A 153 13.36 -10.62 1.62
N SER A 154 12.37 -11.12 2.34
CA SER A 154 10.97 -10.66 2.25
C SER A 154 10.84 -9.18 2.65
N GLY A 155 9.70 -8.56 2.34
CA GLY A 155 9.42 -7.18 2.72
C GLY A 155 9.57 -6.94 4.22
N GLY A 156 9.02 -7.81 5.07
CA GLY A 156 9.12 -7.69 6.53
C GLY A 156 10.52 -7.91 7.07
N GLU A 157 11.28 -8.88 6.50
CA GLU A 157 12.69 -9.07 6.87
C GLU A 157 13.53 -7.85 6.49
N LYS A 158 13.26 -7.21 5.34
CA LYS A 158 13.90 -5.94 4.96
C LYS A 158 13.57 -4.82 5.94
N GLN A 159 12.33 -4.70 6.39
CA GLN A 159 11.92 -3.72 7.39
C GLN A 159 12.67 -3.94 8.72
N ARG A 160 12.77 -5.18 9.19
CA ARG A 160 13.54 -5.52 10.40
C ARG A 160 15.05 -5.27 10.22
N LEU A 161 15.62 -5.53 9.03
CA LEU A 161 17.02 -5.19 8.74
C LEU A 161 17.25 -3.67 8.78
N ILE A 162 16.33 -2.87 8.23
CA ILE A 162 16.42 -1.40 8.33
C ILE A 162 16.38 -0.97 9.80
N MET A 163 15.51 -1.58 10.61
CA MET A 163 15.44 -1.32 12.05
C MET A 163 16.78 -1.66 12.74
N ALA A 164 17.37 -2.83 12.44
CA ALA A 164 18.69 -3.20 12.93
C ALA A 164 19.77 -2.16 12.59
N ARG A 165 19.77 -1.66 11.36
CA ARG A 165 20.70 -0.60 10.92
C ARG A 165 20.45 0.74 11.64
N GLN A 166 19.23 1.04 12.06
CA GLN A 166 18.96 2.23 12.89
C GLN A 166 19.47 2.02 14.32
N LEU A 167 19.30 0.83 14.90
CA LEU A 167 19.81 0.50 16.25
C LEU A 167 21.34 0.54 16.32
N ALA A 168 22.04 0.16 15.26
CA ALA A 168 23.51 0.24 15.17
C ALA A 168 24.08 1.65 15.43
N LYS A 169 23.25 2.70 15.34
CA LYS A 169 23.63 4.08 15.71
C LYS A 169 23.54 4.37 17.21
N GLN A 170 23.01 3.43 17.99
CA GLN A 170 22.74 3.59 19.42
C GLN A 170 21.91 4.84 19.75
N PRO A 171 20.74 5.03 19.12
CA PRO A 171 19.90 6.20 19.35
C PRO A 171 19.26 6.14 20.73
N LYS A 172 18.93 7.31 21.32
CA LYS A 172 18.13 7.40 22.55
C LYS A 172 16.63 7.28 22.28
N ALA A 173 16.22 7.57 21.05
CA ALA A 173 14.83 7.45 20.65
C ALA A 173 14.70 6.82 19.25
N LEU A 174 13.74 5.91 19.11
CA LEU A 174 13.35 5.29 17.85
C LEU A 174 12.00 5.89 17.39
N LEU A 175 12.00 6.48 16.20
CA LEU A 175 10.84 7.11 15.58
C LEU A 175 10.34 6.21 14.47
N LEU A 176 9.09 5.75 14.56
CA LEU A 176 8.48 4.82 13.64
C LEU A 176 7.32 5.53 12.91
N ASP A 177 7.43 5.68 11.59
CA ASP A 177 6.39 6.25 10.73
C ASP A 177 5.70 5.13 9.96
N GLU A 178 4.51 4.75 10.40
CA GLU A 178 3.69 3.68 9.82
C GLU A 178 4.47 2.36 9.64
N PRO A 179 5.06 1.79 10.70
CA PRO A 179 6.09 0.75 10.60
C PRO A 179 5.62 -0.57 9.98
N ALA A 180 4.32 -0.80 9.85
CA ALA A 180 3.79 -2.08 9.39
C ALA A 180 2.55 -1.94 8.49
N THR A 181 2.23 -0.75 7.99
CA THR A 181 0.93 -0.44 7.35
C THR A 181 0.61 -1.34 6.14
N MET A 182 1.56 -1.61 5.25
CA MET A 182 1.35 -2.44 4.04
C MET A 182 1.75 -3.92 4.22
N ALA A 183 1.97 -4.36 5.45
CA ALA A 183 2.40 -5.73 5.70
C ALA A 183 1.20 -6.66 5.97
N CYS A 184 1.33 -7.95 5.60
CA CYS A 184 0.33 -8.94 6.00
C CYS A 184 0.33 -9.14 7.54
N PRO A 185 -0.76 -9.67 8.13
CA PRO A 185 -0.87 -9.81 9.60
C PRO A 185 0.33 -10.50 10.25
N LYS A 186 0.85 -11.58 9.68
CA LYS A 186 2.05 -12.25 10.17
C LYS A 186 3.26 -11.33 10.22
N THR A 187 3.52 -10.61 9.14
CA THR A 187 4.67 -9.69 9.06
C THR A 187 4.50 -8.49 10.00
N LYS A 188 3.26 -7.98 10.15
CA LYS A 188 2.94 -6.94 11.14
C LYS A 188 3.30 -7.42 12.54
N GLN A 189 2.82 -8.60 12.95
CA GLN A 189 3.13 -9.17 14.26
C GLN A 189 4.64 -9.25 14.51
N GLU A 190 5.40 -9.81 13.55
CA GLU A 190 6.86 -9.92 13.67
C GLU A 190 7.56 -8.57 13.84
N ILE A 191 7.09 -7.51 13.18
CA ILE A 191 7.63 -6.15 13.32
C ILE A 191 7.26 -5.56 14.69
N LEU A 192 6.01 -5.70 15.12
CA LEU A 192 5.52 -5.18 16.39
C LEU A 192 6.22 -5.85 17.58
N ASP A 193 6.43 -7.17 17.52
CA ASP A 193 7.17 -7.93 18.53
C ASP A 193 8.64 -7.49 18.60
N ALA A 194 9.27 -7.25 17.45
CA ALA A 194 10.63 -6.71 17.41
C ALA A 194 10.69 -5.32 18.09
N VAL A 195 9.71 -4.43 17.86
CA VAL A 195 9.63 -3.13 18.52
C VAL A 195 9.51 -3.27 20.05
N LYS A 196 8.60 -4.14 20.54
CA LYS A 196 8.45 -4.42 21.99
C LYS A 196 9.74 -4.98 22.59
N LYS A 197 10.38 -5.93 21.90
CA LYS A 197 11.64 -6.52 22.35
C LYS A 197 12.75 -5.47 22.46
N ILE A 198 12.92 -4.64 21.44
CA ILE A 198 13.90 -3.54 21.40
C ILE A 198 13.66 -2.57 22.56
N ASN A 199 12.41 -2.10 22.72
CA ASN A 199 12.06 -1.18 23.80
C ASN A 199 12.39 -1.77 25.18
N LYS A 200 11.98 -3.03 25.42
CA LYS A 200 12.16 -3.71 26.72
C LYS A 200 13.63 -4.01 27.04
N GLU A 201 14.41 -4.51 26.06
CA GLU A 201 15.79 -4.94 26.28
C GLU A 201 16.77 -3.77 26.33
N LEU A 202 16.54 -2.73 25.52
CA LEU A 202 17.41 -1.56 25.45
C LEU A 202 16.91 -0.37 26.28
N ASN A 203 15.72 -0.44 26.86
CA ASN A 203 15.04 0.68 27.54
C ASN A 203 14.99 1.96 26.68
N ILE A 204 14.87 1.79 25.34
CA ILE A 204 14.85 2.89 24.38
C ILE A 204 13.46 3.52 24.32
N THR A 205 13.38 4.84 24.27
CA THR A 205 12.12 5.54 24.02
C THR A 205 11.66 5.34 22.59
N VAL A 206 10.38 5.02 22.37
CA VAL A 206 9.81 4.80 21.04
C VAL A 206 8.66 5.77 20.81
N ILE A 207 8.61 6.40 19.64
CA ILE A 207 7.45 7.15 19.16
C ILE A 207 6.93 6.44 17.93
N VAL A 208 5.67 5.99 17.99
CA VAL A 208 4.99 5.27 16.90
C VAL A 208 3.89 6.14 16.32
N VAL A 209 4.06 6.57 15.09
CA VAL A 209 2.97 7.15 14.30
C VAL A 209 2.26 6.01 13.58
N SER A 210 0.98 5.83 13.84
CA SER A 210 0.12 4.95 13.08
C SER A 210 -1.33 5.41 13.15
N HIS A 211 -2.04 5.27 12.04
CA HIS A 211 -3.48 5.50 11.95
C HIS A 211 -4.29 4.23 12.28
N LEU A 212 -3.63 3.09 12.49
CA LEU A 212 -4.26 1.80 12.78
C LEU A 212 -4.43 1.62 14.30
N PRO A 213 -5.69 1.56 14.80
CA PRO A 213 -5.98 1.42 16.23
C PRO A 213 -5.36 0.16 16.85
N GLU A 214 -5.37 -0.95 16.14
CA GLU A 214 -4.82 -2.22 16.61
C GLU A 214 -3.30 -2.13 16.85
N ILE A 215 -2.55 -1.37 16.07
CA ILE A 215 -1.12 -1.15 16.30
C ILE A 215 -0.89 -0.30 17.54
N GLN A 216 -1.69 0.76 17.71
CA GLN A 216 -1.58 1.64 18.88
C GLN A 216 -1.95 0.89 20.17
N LYS A 217 -3.06 0.16 20.18
CA LYS A 217 -3.50 -0.67 21.33
C LYS A 217 -2.45 -1.73 21.68
N TYR A 218 -1.78 -2.32 20.68
CA TYR A 218 -0.78 -3.35 20.89
C TYR A 218 0.55 -2.80 21.42
N LEU A 219 1.02 -1.63 20.96
CA LEU A 219 2.36 -1.12 21.25
C LEU A 219 2.40 -0.03 22.32
N ALA A 220 1.47 0.94 22.27
CA ALA A 220 1.64 2.21 22.96
C ALA A 220 1.21 2.14 24.43
N ASP A 221 2.03 2.70 25.32
CA ASP A 221 1.68 2.93 26.73
C ASP A 221 0.59 4.01 26.88
N ARG A 222 0.64 5.02 26.00
CA ARG A 222 -0.38 6.06 25.81
C ARG A 222 -0.34 6.61 24.39
N VAL A 223 -1.41 7.26 23.98
CA VAL A 223 -1.57 7.81 22.62
C VAL A 223 -1.95 9.29 22.69
N ILE A 224 -1.39 10.07 21.76
CA ILE A 224 -1.78 11.45 21.47
C ILE A 224 -2.62 11.43 20.17
N LEU A 225 -3.79 12.05 20.21
CA LEU A 225 -4.60 12.33 19.03
C LEU A 225 -4.22 13.71 18.46
N LEU A 226 -3.73 13.71 17.23
CA LEU A 226 -3.33 14.93 16.52
C LEU A 226 -4.38 15.25 15.46
N GLU A 227 -5.00 16.44 15.56
CA GLU A 227 -5.97 16.97 14.61
C GLU A 227 -5.57 18.37 14.17
N ASP A 228 -5.60 18.64 12.87
CA ASP A 228 -5.30 19.96 12.28
C ASP A 228 -4.02 20.63 12.82
N GLY A 229 -3.01 19.81 13.14
CA GLY A 229 -1.73 20.26 13.65
C GLY A 229 -1.67 20.52 15.16
N GLU A 230 -2.77 20.31 15.90
CA GLU A 230 -2.87 20.49 17.36
C GLU A 230 -3.07 19.13 18.06
N ILE A 231 -2.71 19.06 19.34
CA ILE A 231 -3.07 17.90 20.18
C ILE A 231 -4.53 18.10 20.61
N ALA A 232 -5.41 17.26 20.07
CA ALA A 232 -6.82 17.26 20.41
C ALA A 232 -7.09 16.58 21.75
N ASP A 233 -6.46 15.42 21.98
CA ASP A 233 -6.56 14.66 23.23
C ASP A 233 -5.32 13.78 23.47
N GLU A 234 -5.16 13.28 24.70
CA GLU A 234 -4.10 12.41 25.14
C GLU A 234 -4.61 11.43 26.22
N GLY A 235 -4.27 10.15 26.09
CA GLY A 235 -4.73 9.16 27.08
C GLY A 235 -4.27 7.73 26.82
N SER A 236 -4.97 6.76 27.42
CA SER A 236 -4.71 5.35 27.13
C SER A 236 -5.00 5.02 25.67
N ALA A 237 -4.30 4.01 25.12
CA ALA A 237 -4.48 3.61 23.74
C ALA A 237 -5.93 3.21 23.43
N GLU A 238 -6.58 2.48 24.35
CA GLU A 238 -7.98 2.05 24.18
C GLU A 238 -8.89 3.27 24.02
N ARG A 239 -8.82 4.26 24.95
CA ARG A 239 -9.71 5.41 24.95
C ARG A 239 -9.54 6.28 23.70
N ILE A 240 -8.28 6.61 23.35
CA ILE A 240 -8.00 7.48 22.19
C ILE A 240 -8.34 6.79 20.88
N CYS A 241 -8.07 5.48 20.76
CA CYS A 241 -8.46 4.74 19.57
C CYS A 241 -9.97 4.65 19.41
N ASP A 242 -10.71 4.43 20.49
CA ASP A 242 -12.17 4.38 20.47
C ASP A 242 -12.75 5.75 20.08
N GLU A 243 -12.25 6.85 20.66
CA GLU A 243 -12.63 8.23 20.30
C GLU A 243 -12.36 8.53 18.82
N PHE A 244 -11.19 8.12 18.30
CA PHE A 244 -10.87 8.27 16.88
C PHE A 244 -11.85 7.52 15.97
N MET A 245 -12.33 6.36 16.41
CA MET A 245 -13.27 5.53 15.67
C MET A 245 -14.74 5.99 15.80
N GLU A 246 -15.12 6.78 16.81
CA GLU A 246 -16.49 7.33 16.98
C GLU A 246 -16.93 8.18 15.80
N GLY A 247 -16.01 8.78 15.05
CA GLY A 247 -16.30 9.58 13.85
C GLY A 247 -16.53 8.77 12.57
N MET A 248 -16.59 7.44 12.64
CA MET A 248 -16.83 6.60 11.45
C MET A 248 -18.32 6.47 11.14
N ASP A 249 -18.63 6.52 9.84
CA ASP A 249 -19.98 6.22 9.35
C ASP A 249 -20.38 4.77 9.66
N GLU A 250 -21.70 4.55 9.84
CA GLU A 250 -22.23 3.20 9.94
C GLU A 250 -21.99 2.43 8.62
N ILE A 251 -21.83 1.09 8.76
CA ILE A 251 -21.72 0.22 7.60
C ILE A 251 -23.06 0.20 6.87
N VAL A 252 -23.03 0.50 5.58
CA VAL A 252 -24.23 0.33 4.75
C VAL A 252 -24.58 -1.17 4.68
N ASP A 253 -25.72 -1.53 5.30
CA ASP A 253 -26.22 -2.91 5.26
C ASP A 253 -26.86 -3.19 3.89
N ILE A 254 -26.03 -3.49 2.92
CA ILE A 254 -26.47 -3.96 1.61
C ILE A 254 -26.40 -5.49 1.65
N LYS A 255 -27.56 -6.13 1.76
CA LYS A 255 -27.67 -7.57 1.52
C LYS A 255 -27.36 -7.82 0.05
N ASN A 256 -26.18 -8.38 -0.20
CA ASN A 256 -25.81 -8.78 -1.55
C ASN A 256 -26.73 -9.85 -2.07
N ILE A 257 -27.33 -9.58 -3.20
CA ILE A 257 -28.11 -10.55 -3.97
C ILE A 257 -27.11 -11.16 -4.97
N ALA A 258 -26.14 -11.95 -4.46
CA ALA A 258 -25.35 -12.78 -5.38
C ALA A 258 -26.31 -13.69 -6.13
N THR A 259 -26.29 -13.64 -7.44
CA THR A 259 -27.06 -14.58 -8.25
C THR A 259 -26.37 -15.95 -8.23
N ASP A 260 -27.11 -17.04 -8.52
CA ASP A 260 -26.51 -18.38 -8.59
C ASP A 260 -25.70 -18.61 -9.90
N GLU A 261 -25.53 -17.60 -10.73
CA GLU A 261 -24.87 -17.69 -12.03
C GLU A 261 -23.36 -17.45 -11.91
N ASP A 262 -22.56 -18.44 -12.30
CA ASP A 262 -21.13 -18.31 -12.40
C ASP A 262 -20.74 -17.42 -13.59
N VAL A 263 -19.84 -16.47 -13.38
CA VAL A 263 -19.36 -15.53 -14.41
C VAL A 263 -17.85 -15.58 -14.64
N ILE A 264 -17.10 -16.18 -13.73
CA ILE A 264 -15.67 -16.48 -13.88
C ILE A 264 -15.46 -17.93 -13.43
N GLN A 265 -14.70 -18.69 -14.22
CA GLN A 265 -14.28 -20.05 -13.89
C GLN A 265 -12.76 -20.16 -14.02
N VAL A 266 -12.13 -20.72 -13.01
CA VAL A 266 -10.69 -20.99 -12.96
C VAL A 266 -10.50 -22.49 -12.86
N ASN A 267 -9.84 -23.09 -13.86
CA ASN A 267 -9.71 -24.51 -13.99
C ASN A 267 -8.23 -24.92 -14.07
N ASP A 268 -7.78 -25.77 -13.13
CA ASP A 268 -6.46 -26.40 -13.07
C ASP A 268 -5.30 -25.42 -13.29
N LEU A 269 -5.41 -24.20 -12.73
CA LEU A 269 -4.46 -23.13 -12.96
C LEU A 269 -3.13 -23.45 -12.31
N TYR A 270 -2.05 -23.35 -13.10
CA TYR A 270 -0.67 -23.62 -12.69
C TYR A 270 0.26 -22.54 -13.24
N LYS A 271 1.17 -22.04 -12.38
CA LYS A 271 2.21 -21.09 -12.75
C LYS A 271 3.47 -21.31 -11.91
N ARG A 272 4.63 -21.28 -12.53
CA ARG A 272 5.92 -21.45 -11.88
C ARG A 272 6.89 -20.32 -12.21
N PHE A 273 7.43 -19.70 -11.18
CA PHE A 273 8.44 -18.66 -11.31
C PHE A 273 9.79 -19.16 -10.85
N TYR A 274 10.82 -18.93 -11.67
CA TYR A 274 12.21 -19.23 -11.34
C TYR A 274 12.98 -17.92 -11.13
N LEU A 275 13.69 -17.81 -10.00
CA LEU A 275 14.73 -16.81 -9.87
C LEU A 275 16.02 -17.34 -10.51
N LEU A 276 16.62 -16.54 -11.41
CA LEU A 276 17.87 -16.85 -12.10
C LEU A 276 19.04 -17.14 -11.14
N THR A 277 18.95 -16.71 -9.88
CA THR A 277 20.03 -16.77 -8.89
C THR A 277 19.73 -17.66 -7.67
N GLY A 278 18.55 -18.24 -7.52
CA GLY A 278 18.16 -18.89 -6.26
C GLY A 278 17.29 -20.15 -6.34
N GLY A 279 16.94 -20.62 -7.53
CA GLY A 279 16.03 -21.77 -7.68
C GLY A 279 14.55 -21.37 -7.72
N GLU A 280 13.67 -22.31 -7.41
CA GLU A 280 12.22 -22.10 -7.39
C GLU A 280 11.82 -21.15 -6.27
N VAL A 281 11.02 -20.13 -6.61
CA VAL A 281 10.65 -19.08 -5.68
C VAL A 281 9.18 -19.11 -5.33
N LEU A 282 8.32 -19.35 -6.33
CA LEU A 282 6.88 -19.40 -6.19
C LEU A 282 6.32 -20.39 -7.21
N GLN A 283 5.48 -21.29 -6.75
CA GLN A 283 4.69 -22.17 -7.58
C GLN A 283 3.23 -22.03 -7.18
N ILE A 284 2.37 -21.69 -8.13
CA ILE A 284 0.91 -21.76 -7.99
C ILE A 284 0.49 -23.06 -8.64
N GLU A 285 -0.25 -23.90 -7.93
CA GLU A 285 -0.68 -25.19 -8.45
C GLU A 285 -2.08 -25.58 -7.99
N ASP A 286 -2.78 -26.26 -8.88
CA ASP A 286 -4.11 -26.86 -8.62
C ASP A 286 -5.16 -25.84 -8.14
N ILE A 287 -5.15 -24.63 -8.73
CA ILE A 287 -6.12 -23.60 -8.37
C ILE A 287 -7.40 -23.80 -9.18
N ASN A 288 -8.47 -24.07 -8.46
CA ASN A 288 -9.81 -24.31 -8.99
C ASN A 288 -10.85 -23.56 -8.17
N PHE A 289 -11.61 -22.65 -8.78
CA PHE A 289 -12.77 -21.99 -8.16
C PHE A 289 -13.63 -21.29 -9.20
N THR A 290 -14.84 -20.89 -8.80
CA THR A 290 -15.73 -20.06 -9.61
C THR A 290 -16.05 -18.76 -8.89
N VAL A 291 -16.47 -17.73 -9.63
CA VAL A 291 -16.99 -16.47 -9.07
C VAL A 291 -18.39 -16.24 -9.61
N LYS A 292 -19.33 -16.02 -8.71
CA LYS A 292 -20.73 -15.75 -9.05
C LYS A 292 -20.92 -14.29 -9.47
N ASN A 293 -21.94 -14.03 -10.27
CA ASN A 293 -22.31 -12.68 -10.69
C ASN A 293 -22.69 -11.81 -9.47
N GLU A 294 -22.24 -10.55 -9.49
CA GLU A 294 -22.46 -9.57 -8.41
C GLU A 294 -21.88 -9.98 -7.04
N ASN A 295 -20.95 -10.94 -7.02
CA ASN A 295 -20.28 -11.37 -5.80
C ASN A 295 -19.03 -10.52 -5.55
N ILE A 296 -18.70 -10.31 -4.26
CA ILE A 296 -17.45 -9.73 -3.82
C ILE A 296 -16.62 -10.85 -3.17
N LEU A 297 -15.59 -11.29 -3.91
CA LEU A 297 -14.67 -12.33 -3.50
C LEU A 297 -13.35 -11.72 -3.02
N SER A 298 -12.93 -12.03 -1.79
CA SER A 298 -11.60 -11.70 -1.30
C SER A 298 -10.63 -12.86 -1.42
N ILE A 299 -9.39 -12.58 -1.84
CA ILE A 299 -8.26 -13.50 -1.80
C ILE A 299 -7.36 -13.07 -0.66
N ILE A 300 -7.25 -13.89 0.38
CA ILE A 300 -6.48 -13.63 1.59
C ILE A 300 -5.30 -14.60 1.71
N GLY A 301 -4.31 -14.24 2.50
CA GLY A 301 -3.13 -15.10 2.70
C GLY A 301 -1.87 -14.30 3.06
N PRO A 302 -0.79 -14.96 3.52
CA PRO A 302 0.47 -14.28 3.84
C PRO A 302 1.13 -13.68 2.59
N SER A 303 2.13 -12.81 2.83
CA SER A 303 2.96 -12.29 1.74
C SER A 303 3.72 -13.43 1.07
N GLY A 304 3.76 -13.43 -0.26
CA GLY A 304 4.40 -14.49 -1.04
C GLY A 304 3.51 -15.70 -1.34
N ALA A 305 2.27 -15.77 -0.87
CA ALA A 305 1.33 -16.87 -1.16
C ALA A 305 0.87 -16.94 -2.63
N GLY A 306 1.25 -15.99 -3.49
CA GLY A 306 0.89 -15.98 -4.90
C GLY A 306 -0.38 -15.21 -5.27
N LYS A 307 -1.01 -14.50 -4.33
CA LYS A 307 -2.27 -13.77 -4.54
C LYS A 307 -2.24 -12.80 -5.71
N THR A 308 -1.26 -11.88 -5.74
CA THR A 308 -1.08 -10.92 -6.85
C THR A 308 -0.88 -11.61 -8.19
N VAL A 309 -0.13 -12.72 -8.22
CA VAL A 309 0.07 -13.49 -9.44
C VAL A 309 -1.25 -14.11 -9.91
N LEU A 310 -2.02 -14.69 -8.99
CA LEU A 310 -3.36 -15.21 -9.31
C LEU A 310 -4.27 -14.09 -9.85
N LEU A 311 -4.32 -12.94 -9.18
CA LEU A 311 -5.15 -11.82 -9.64
C LEU A 311 -4.72 -11.30 -11.01
N ARG A 312 -3.40 -11.26 -11.31
CA ARG A 312 -2.87 -10.88 -12.62
C ARG A 312 -3.22 -11.90 -13.70
N MET A 313 -3.23 -13.22 -13.38
CA MET A 313 -3.72 -14.25 -14.30
C MET A 313 -5.23 -14.11 -14.54
N LEU A 314 -6.03 -13.82 -13.50
CA LEU A 314 -7.45 -13.49 -13.68
C LEU A 314 -7.66 -12.28 -14.60
N GLY A 315 -6.77 -11.29 -14.53
CA GLY A 315 -6.77 -10.15 -15.44
C GLY A 315 -6.20 -10.44 -16.84
N GLY A 316 -5.66 -11.65 -17.09
CA GLY A 316 -4.93 -12.00 -18.31
C GLY A 316 -3.74 -11.08 -18.55
N LEU A 317 -3.09 -10.59 -17.48
CA LEU A 317 -1.87 -9.76 -17.51
C LEU A 317 -0.61 -10.64 -17.46
N ASP A 318 -0.74 -11.82 -16.85
CA ASP A 318 0.24 -12.88 -16.80
C ASP A 318 -0.40 -14.18 -17.29
N ASP A 319 0.25 -14.85 -18.25
CA ASP A 319 -0.25 -16.10 -18.81
C ASP A 319 0.05 -17.27 -17.85
N PRO A 320 -0.87 -18.19 -17.56
CA PRO A 320 -0.59 -19.42 -16.83
C PRO A 320 0.30 -20.38 -17.64
N ASP A 321 1.02 -21.27 -16.98
CA ASP A 321 1.77 -22.34 -17.66
C ASP A 321 0.88 -23.52 -18.01
N LYS A 322 -0.26 -23.68 -17.26
CA LYS A 322 -1.34 -24.65 -17.53
C LYS A 322 -2.65 -24.16 -16.93
N GLY A 323 -3.75 -24.73 -17.37
CA GLY A 323 -5.10 -24.38 -16.94
C GLY A 323 -5.67 -23.25 -17.78
N GLU A 324 -6.82 -22.72 -17.37
CA GLU A 324 -7.55 -21.69 -18.10
C GLU A 324 -8.34 -20.79 -17.16
N VAL A 325 -8.57 -19.56 -17.58
CA VAL A 325 -9.42 -18.58 -16.89
C VAL A 325 -10.53 -18.15 -17.85
N LEU A 326 -11.73 -18.61 -17.57
CA LEU A 326 -12.91 -18.42 -18.43
C LEU A 326 -13.81 -17.32 -17.85
N TYR A 327 -14.26 -16.44 -18.72
CA TYR A 327 -15.27 -15.42 -18.43
C TYR A 327 -16.54 -15.65 -19.23
N ASP A 328 -17.70 -15.47 -18.61
CA ASP A 328 -18.96 -15.42 -19.34
C ASP A 328 -19.09 -14.10 -20.11
N VAL A 329 -19.10 -14.20 -21.42
CA VAL A 329 -19.30 -13.09 -22.35
C VAL A 329 -20.58 -13.33 -23.12
N GLU A 330 -21.68 -12.71 -22.65
CA GLU A 330 -22.99 -12.79 -23.32
C GLU A 330 -23.53 -14.23 -23.50
N GLY A 331 -23.34 -15.07 -22.45
CA GLY A 331 -23.77 -16.47 -22.45
C GLY A 331 -22.79 -17.44 -23.12
N GLN A 332 -21.57 -16.99 -23.42
CA GLN A 332 -20.51 -17.84 -24.00
C GLN A 332 -19.24 -17.71 -23.14
N TRP A 333 -18.68 -18.84 -22.74
CA TRP A 333 -17.42 -18.90 -22.03
C TRP A 333 -16.26 -18.58 -22.97
N ALA A 334 -15.41 -17.66 -22.58
CA ALA A 334 -14.23 -17.24 -23.34
C ALA A 334 -13.01 -17.20 -22.41
N ASP A 335 -11.91 -17.77 -22.87
CA ASP A 335 -10.64 -17.78 -22.18
C ASP A 335 -9.92 -16.43 -22.34
N ILE A 336 -9.53 -15.84 -21.21
CA ILE A 336 -8.83 -14.54 -21.19
C ILE A 336 -7.38 -14.65 -21.67
N ASP A 337 -6.81 -15.86 -21.70
CA ASP A 337 -5.43 -16.09 -22.13
C ASP A 337 -5.30 -16.24 -23.65
N ILE A 338 -6.41 -16.46 -24.36
CA ILE A 338 -6.40 -16.61 -25.80
C ILE A 338 -6.49 -15.23 -26.48
N PRO A 339 -5.41 -14.75 -27.17
CA PRO A 339 -5.43 -13.47 -27.87
C PRO A 339 -6.51 -13.38 -28.93
N GLY A 340 -7.19 -12.24 -29.02
CA GLY A 340 -8.17 -11.98 -30.04
C GLY A 340 -9.42 -11.24 -29.57
N MET A 341 -10.47 -11.22 -30.39
CA MET A 341 -11.66 -10.41 -30.15
C MET A 341 -12.42 -10.75 -28.87
N ASN A 342 -12.43 -12.01 -28.44
CA ASN A 342 -13.11 -12.40 -27.19
C ASN A 342 -12.36 -11.85 -25.98
N ARG A 343 -11.03 -11.92 -25.97
CA ARG A 343 -10.22 -11.30 -24.93
C ARG A 343 -10.42 -9.78 -24.88
N MET A 344 -10.46 -9.10 -26.02
CA MET A 344 -10.77 -7.66 -26.08
C MET A 344 -12.16 -7.35 -25.49
N LYS A 345 -13.17 -8.17 -25.74
CA LYS A 345 -14.51 -8.00 -25.14
C LYS A 345 -14.48 -8.15 -23.62
N ILE A 346 -13.78 -9.17 -23.09
CA ILE A 346 -13.60 -9.34 -21.64
C ILE A 346 -12.91 -8.09 -21.07
N ARG A 347 -11.77 -7.67 -21.63
CA ARG A 347 -10.98 -6.52 -21.16
C ARG A 347 -11.75 -5.20 -21.21
N SER A 348 -12.64 -5.01 -22.17
CA SER A 348 -13.47 -3.81 -22.24
C SER A 348 -14.47 -3.70 -21.08
N LYS A 349 -14.82 -4.85 -20.47
CA LYS A 349 -15.72 -4.96 -19.30
C LYS A 349 -14.96 -5.17 -17.97
N LEU A 350 -13.63 -5.19 -18.01
CA LEU A 350 -12.77 -5.44 -16.86
C LEU A 350 -12.07 -4.16 -16.42
N GLY A 351 -12.21 -3.84 -15.13
CA GLY A 351 -11.40 -2.84 -14.44
C GLY A 351 -10.33 -3.52 -13.62
N PHE A 352 -9.08 -3.07 -13.72
CA PHE A 352 -7.97 -3.57 -12.91
C PHE A 352 -7.33 -2.42 -12.16
N MET A 353 -7.13 -2.60 -10.84
CA MET A 353 -6.42 -1.67 -9.97
C MET A 353 -5.21 -2.37 -9.37
N HIS A 354 -4.03 -1.91 -9.75
CA HIS A 354 -2.76 -2.41 -9.25
C HIS A 354 -2.44 -1.82 -7.87
N GLN A 355 -1.64 -2.52 -7.09
CA GLN A 355 -1.17 -2.10 -5.76
C GLN A 355 -0.48 -0.72 -5.78
N GLU A 356 0.30 -0.42 -6.82
CA GLU A 356 0.97 0.87 -7.01
C GLU A 356 0.19 1.81 -7.94
N PHE A 357 -1.15 1.72 -7.94
CA PHE A 357 -1.95 2.64 -8.75
C PHE A 357 -1.77 4.06 -8.26
N ALA A 358 -1.17 4.90 -9.08
CA ALA A 358 -0.92 6.29 -8.77
C ALA A 358 -1.59 7.20 -9.81
N LEU A 359 -2.25 8.26 -9.32
CA LEU A 359 -2.73 9.34 -10.17
C LEU A 359 -1.54 10.07 -10.81
N ASN A 360 -1.64 10.39 -12.10
CA ASN A 360 -0.63 11.19 -12.77
C ASN A 360 -0.56 12.60 -12.15
N HIS A 361 0.62 12.94 -11.59
CA HIS A 361 0.83 14.21 -10.88
C HIS A 361 0.65 15.45 -11.75
N TYR A 362 0.92 15.35 -13.04
CA TYR A 362 0.92 16.51 -13.96
C TYR A 362 -0.38 16.68 -14.73
N ALA A 363 -1.23 15.66 -14.77
CA ALA A 363 -2.51 15.69 -15.46
C ALA A 363 -3.67 16.06 -14.53
N THR A 364 -4.65 16.82 -15.04
CA THR A 364 -5.90 17.04 -14.32
C THR A 364 -6.72 15.76 -14.23
N VAL A 365 -7.61 15.68 -13.25
CA VAL A 365 -8.53 14.55 -13.09
C VAL A 365 -9.34 14.32 -14.38
N LEU A 366 -9.86 15.40 -14.98
CA LEU A 366 -10.60 15.31 -16.25
C LEU A 366 -9.77 14.68 -17.37
N ASN A 367 -8.50 15.07 -17.48
CA ASN A 367 -7.62 14.53 -18.53
C ASN A 367 -7.37 13.02 -18.34
N GLN A 368 -7.17 12.58 -17.09
CA GLN A 368 -6.99 11.16 -16.77
C GLN A 368 -8.27 10.35 -17.05
N LEU A 369 -9.44 10.87 -16.70
CA LEU A 369 -10.74 10.25 -17.00
C LEU A 369 -10.99 10.16 -18.52
N ALA A 370 -10.68 11.23 -19.27
CA ALA A 370 -10.81 11.23 -20.72
C ALA A 370 -9.88 10.21 -21.40
N THR A 371 -8.68 10.04 -20.89
CA THR A 371 -7.75 9.00 -21.36
C THR A 371 -8.30 7.60 -21.08
N ARG A 372 -8.80 7.36 -19.87
CA ARG A 372 -9.35 6.05 -19.48
C ARG A 372 -10.60 5.69 -20.32
N LEU A 373 -11.50 6.66 -20.54
CA LEU A 373 -12.64 6.47 -21.44
C LEU A 373 -12.19 6.19 -22.89
N GLY A 374 -11.13 6.85 -23.37
CA GLY A 374 -10.57 6.57 -24.68
C GLY A 374 -10.15 5.11 -24.83
N TYR A 375 -9.56 4.51 -23.81
CA TYR A 375 -9.17 3.10 -23.82
C TYR A 375 -10.37 2.13 -23.74
N LYS A 376 -11.41 2.45 -22.99
CA LYS A 376 -12.49 1.52 -22.65
C LYS A 376 -13.79 1.78 -23.41
N ASN A 377 -13.94 2.92 -24.07
CA ASN A 377 -15.15 3.24 -24.81
C ASN A 377 -15.32 2.31 -26.02
N GLN A 378 -16.48 1.65 -26.13
CA GLN A 378 -16.75 0.65 -27.16
C GLN A 378 -16.67 1.20 -28.59
N ASP A 379 -17.06 2.47 -28.80
CA ASP A 379 -17.00 3.07 -30.14
C ASP A 379 -15.55 3.36 -30.55
N ILE A 380 -14.69 3.79 -29.59
CA ILE A 380 -13.25 3.97 -29.85
C ILE A 380 -12.60 2.63 -30.14
N VAL A 381 -12.91 1.59 -29.37
CA VAL A 381 -12.40 0.23 -29.61
C VAL A 381 -12.82 -0.28 -31.00
N LYS A 382 -14.08 -0.08 -31.41
CA LYS A 382 -14.52 -0.42 -32.77
C LYS A 382 -13.76 0.38 -33.84
N GLN A 383 -13.55 1.68 -33.66
CA GLN A 383 -12.76 2.50 -34.57
C GLN A 383 -11.28 2.04 -34.62
N ALA A 384 -10.69 1.65 -33.49
CA ALA A 384 -9.35 1.06 -33.47
C ALA A 384 -9.29 -0.23 -34.26
N GLN A 385 -10.30 -1.10 -34.18
CA GLN A 385 -10.41 -2.33 -34.97
C GLN A 385 -10.50 -2.03 -36.48
N GLU A 386 -11.29 -1.02 -36.86
CA GLU A 386 -11.38 -0.60 -38.26
C GLU A 386 -10.07 -0.01 -38.78
N ARG A 387 -9.38 0.80 -37.99
CA ARG A 387 -8.05 1.34 -38.31
C ARG A 387 -7.01 0.23 -38.47
N ALA A 388 -6.97 -0.70 -37.52
CA ALA A 388 -6.08 -1.86 -37.54
C ALA A 388 -6.27 -2.68 -38.83
N ARG A 389 -7.52 -2.97 -39.21
CA ARG A 389 -7.83 -3.67 -40.48
C ARG A 389 -7.35 -2.90 -41.71
N LYS A 390 -7.48 -1.57 -41.74
CA LYS A 390 -7.03 -0.73 -42.86
C LYS A 390 -5.51 -0.74 -43.04
N ILE A 391 -4.74 -0.83 -41.94
CA ILE A 391 -3.26 -0.87 -41.97
C ILE A 391 -2.71 -2.30 -42.00
N GLY A 392 -3.57 -3.32 -42.04
CA GLY A 392 -3.18 -4.73 -42.11
C GLY A 392 -2.67 -5.31 -40.79
N LEU A 393 -3.02 -4.70 -39.64
CA LEU A 393 -2.71 -5.21 -38.31
C LEU A 393 -3.64 -6.40 -38.00
N SER A 394 -3.10 -7.51 -37.48
CA SER A 394 -3.91 -8.65 -37.06
C SER A 394 -4.74 -8.37 -35.81
N GLU A 395 -5.80 -9.13 -35.58
CA GLU A 395 -6.65 -8.99 -34.38
C GLU A 395 -5.86 -9.32 -33.10
N GLU A 396 -4.97 -10.29 -33.13
CA GLU A 396 -4.13 -10.70 -32.03
C GLU A 396 -3.12 -9.60 -31.65
N LEU A 397 -2.55 -8.91 -32.66
CA LEU A 397 -1.62 -7.82 -32.41
C LEU A 397 -2.34 -6.58 -31.87
N LEU A 398 -3.53 -6.26 -32.37
CA LEU A 398 -4.36 -5.20 -31.83
C LEU A 398 -4.74 -5.48 -30.36
N ASP A 399 -5.13 -6.72 -30.05
CA ASP A 399 -5.43 -7.14 -28.70
C ASP A 399 -4.22 -7.06 -27.78
N SER A 400 -3.02 -7.38 -28.28
CA SER A 400 -1.77 -7.20 -27.52
C SER A 400 -1.48 -5.72 -27.17
N PHE A 401 -1.79 -4.78 -28.07
CA PHE A 401 -1.73 -3.34 -27.74
C PHE A 401 -2.82 -2.93 -26.76
N TYR A 402 -4.01 -3.49 -26.90
CA TYR A 402 -5.12 -3.18 -25.99
C TYR A 402 -4.83 -3.66 -24.56
N LEU A 403 -4.14 -4.80 -24.40
CA LEU A 403 -3.66 -5.28 -23.10
C LEU A 403 -2.78 -4.24 -22.39
N LEU A 404 -1.92 -3.54 -23.12
CA LEU A 404 -1.02 -2.54 -22.54
C LEU A 404 -1.75 -1.38 -21.86
N THR A 405 -3.01 -1.11 -22.25
CA THR A 405 -3.83 -0.07 -21.61
C THR A 405 -4.28 -0.41 -20.20
N ASP A 406 -4.16 -1.67 -19.77
CA ASP A 406 -4.47 -2.15 -18.42
C ASP A 406 -3.24 -2.27 -17.52
N LEU A 407 -2.03 -2.09 -18.07
CA LEU A 407 -0.78 -2.11 -17.33
C LEU A 407 -0.44 -0.73 -16.74
N PRO A 408 0.38 -0.69 -15.67
CA PRO A 408 1.02 0.54 -15.24
C PRO A 408 1.81 1.19 -16.39
N GLU A 409 1.79 2.53 -16.49
CA GLU A 409 2.40 3.27 -17.60
C GLU A 409 3.87 2.90 -17.85
N VAL A 410 4.63 2.71 -16.77
CA VAL A 410 6.06 2.33 -16.85
C VAL A 410 6.21 0.95 -17.50
N GLU A 411 5.43 -0.03 -17.06
CA GLU A 411 5.46 -1.39 -17.59
C GLU A 411 5.01 -1.43 -19.06
N ALA A 412 3.94 -0.72 -19.38
CA ALA A 412 3.45 -0.61 -20.77
C ALA A 412 4.51 -0.02 -21.71
N ARG A 413 5.17 1.07 -21.30
CA ARG A 413 6.24 1.70 -22.07
C ARG A 413 7.46 0.80 -22.24
N ASP A 414 7.85 0.07 -21.21
CA ASP A 414 8.97 -0.85 -21.28
C ASP A 414 8.69 -2.02 -22.24
N ARG A 415 7.49 -2.58 -22.21
CA ARG A 415 7.08 -3.63 -23.17
C ARG A 415 7.10 -3.11 -24.63
N LEU A 416 6.63 -1.88 -24.88
CA LEU A 416 6.69 -1.28 -26.23
C LEU A 416 8.14 -1.07 -26.67
N ARG A 417 9.01 -0.55 -25.80
CA ARG A 417 10.44 -0.37 -26.11
C ARG A 417 11.15 -1.67 -26.43
N GLN A 418 10.85 -2.76 -25.73
CA GLN A 418 11.43 -4.08 -25.99
C GLN A 418 11.16 -4.60 -27.41
N VAL A 419 10.01 -4.22 -27.98
CA VAL A 419 9.66 -4.57 -29.36
C VAL A 419 9.96 -3.44 -30.38
N GLY A 420 10.65 -2.37 -29.94
CA GLY A 420 11.08 -1.27 -30.81
C GLY A 420 9.97 -0.30 -31.22
N LEU A 421 8.90 -0.20 -30.43
CA LEU A 421 7.76 0.69 -30.69
C LEU A 421 7.75 1.87 -29.71
N ASP A 422 7.15 2.99 -30.13
CA ASP A 422 6.92 4.15 -29.28
C ASP A 422 5.58 4.05 -28.54
N ALA A 423 5.50 4.71 -27.36
CA ALA A 423 4.27 4.78 -26.56
C ALA A 423 3.13 5.51 -27.29
N ASP A 424 3.44 6.42 -28.20
CA ASP A 424 2.47 7.20 -28.97
C ASP A 424 1.52 6.33 -29.81
N ILE A 425 1.92 5.09 -30.11
CA ILE A 425 1.05 4.13 -30.83
C ILE A 425 -0.26 3.85 -30.09
N LEU A 426 -0.25 3.89 -28.76
CA LEU A 426 -1.47 3.70 -27.98
C LEU A 426 -2.42 4.89 -28.13
N ASP A 427 -1.92 6.11 -28.13
CA ASP A 427 -2.70 7.33 -28.33
C ASP A 427 -3.27 7.42 -29.75
N ASP A 428 -2.53 6.92 -30.74
CA ASP A 428 -2.99 6.85 -32.14
C ASP A 428 -4.12 5.82 -32.32
N LEU A 429 -4.03 4.67 -31.66
CA LEU A 429 -5.05 3.61 -31.73
C LEU A 429 -6.28 3.95 -30.88
N PHE A 430 -6.06 4.48 -29.67
CA PHE A 430 -7.08 4.73 -28.67
C PHE A 430 -7.04 6.20 -28.22
N PRO A 431 -7.52 7.14 -29.05
CA PRO A 431 -7.46 8.58 -28.73
C PRO A 431 -8.32 8.92 -27.50
N LYS A 432 -7.92 9.97 -26.80
CA LYS A 432 -8.66 10.50 -25.65
C LYS A 432 -10.10 10.83 -26.00
N PHE A 433 -10.99 10.54 -25.07
CA PHE A 433 -12.40 10.89 -25.18
C PHE A 433 -12.61 12.41 -25.05
N PRO A 434 -13.59 13.04 -25.75
CA PRO A 434 -13.83 14.47 -25.64
C PRO A 434 -14.15 14.90 -24.20
N GLU A 435 -13.54 16.00 -23.72
CA GLU A 435 -13.67 16.46 -22.32
C GLU A 435 -15.14 16.79 -21.94
N THR A 436 -15.91 17.38 -22.85
CA THR A 436 -17.33 17.70 -22.60
C THR A 436 -18.15 16.44 -22.34
N ALA A 437 -17.98 15.41 -23.17
CA ALA A 437 -18.65 14.13 -23.01
C ALA A 437 -18.10 13.34 -21.79
N THR A 438 -16.83 13.55 -21.42
CA THR A 438 -16.26 12.97 -20.19
C THR A 438 -16.92 13.53 -18.93
N LYS A 439 -17.19 14.84 -18.89
CA LYS A 439 -17.90 15.47 -17.76
C LYS A 439 -19.31 14.92 -17.59
N GLU A 440 -20.02 14.70 -18.69
CA GLU A 440 -21.37 14.09 -18.67
C GLU A 440 -21.32 12.64 -18.20
N ALA A 441 -20.31 11.87 -18.68
CA ALA A 441 -20.17 10.45 -18.37
C ALA A 441 -19.77 10.15 -16.93
N VAL A 442 -19.14 11.11 -16.24
CA VAL A 442 -18.62 10.92 -14.87
C VAL A 442 -19.59 11.44 -13.79
N ALA A 443 -20.59 12.23 -14.16
CA ALA A 443 -21.42 12.97 -13.20
C ALA A 443 -22.08 12.08 -12.14
N ASP A 444 -22.71 10.97 -12.55
CA ASP A 444 -23.34 10.02 -11.64
C ASP A 444 -22.33 9.22 -10.79
N ILE A 445 -21.16 8.94 -11.33
CA ILE A 445 -20.06 8.28 -10.57
C ILE A 445 -19.54 9.24 -9.50
N PHE A 446 -19.37 10.54 -9.81
CA PHE A 446 -18.92 11.52 -8.85
C PHE A 446 -19.95 11.72 -7.74
N GLU A 447 -21.25 11.74 -8.08
CA GLU A 447 -22.31 11.76 -7.09
C GLU A 447 -22.26 10.52 -6.17
N SER A 448 -22.10 9.31 -6.74
CA SER A 448 -21.99 8.06 -5.96
C SER A 448 -20.74 7.99 -5.08
N LEU A 449 -19.69 8.72 -5.41
CA LEU A 449 -18.42 8.78 -4.68
C LEU A 449 -18.28 10.02 -3.80
N ASP A 450 -19.33 10.82 -3.64
CA ASP A 450 -19.29 12.10 -2.89
C ASP A 450 -18.12 12.99 -3.35
N LEU A 451 -17.99 13.20 -4.66
CA LEU A 451 -16.98 14.05 -5.29
C LEU A 451 -17.62 15.26 -5.98
N ASP A 452 -17.13 16.44 -5.65
CA ASP A 452 -17.53 17.66 -6.35
C ASP A 452 -16.97 17.73 -7.77
N MET A 453 -17.76 18.24 -8.72
CA MET A 453 -17.36 18.40 -10.11
C MET A 453 -16.20 19.38 -10.34
N ASP A 454 -15.91 20.28 -9.38
CA ASP A 454 -14.76 21.18 -9.44
C ASP A 454 -13.41 20.43 -9.36
N ILE A 455 -13.40 19.24 -8.74
CA ILE A 455 -12.23 18.33 -8.67
C ILE A 455 -11.71 17.96 -10.07
N LEU A 456 -12.56 17.93 -11.09
CA LEU A 456 -12.17 17.61 -12.47
C LEU A 456 -11.02 18.49 -12.98
N HIS A 457 -10.92 19.72 -12.53
CA HIS A 457 -9.90 20.67 -12.96
C HIS A 457 -8.64 20.68 -12.09
N ARG A 458 -8.66 19.92 -10.98
CA ARG A 458 -7.51 19.81 -10.07
C ARG A 458 -6.54 18.73 -10.55
N LYS A 459 -5.28 18.90 -10.16
CA LYS A 459 -4.24 17.90 -10.31
C LYS A 459 -4.16 17.02 -9.06
N SER A 460 -3.54 15.85 -9.16
CA SER A 460 -3.53 14.88 -8.06
C SER A 460 -2.89 15.40 -6.77
N TYR A 461 -1.92 16.30 -6.85
CA TYR A 461 -1.28 16.89 -5.66
C TYR A 461 -2.16 17.91 -4.93
N GLU A 462 -3.22 18.41 -5.58
CA GLU A 462 -4.19 19.36 -5.00
C GLU A 462 -5.35 18.64 -4.30
N LEU A 463 -5.37 17.30 -4.31
CA LEU A 463 -6.39 16.46 -3.72
C LEU A 463 -5.98 15.98 -2.33
N SER A 464 -6.94 15.91 -1.41
CA SER A 464 -6.77 15.20 -0.12
C SER A 464 -6.56 13.69 -0.33
N GLY A 465 -6.10 12.97 0.69
CA GLY A 465 -5.92 11.52 0.63
C GLY A 465 -7.21 10.78 0.23
N GLY A 466 -8.33 11.09 0.89
CA GLY A 466 -9.63 10.50 0.57
C GLY A 466 -10.13 10.87 -0.84
N GLN A 467 -9.95 12.13 -1.28
CA GLN A 467 -10.29 12.53 -2.64
C GLN A 467 -9.47 11.78 -3.69
N LYS A 468 -8.18 11.54 -3.45
CA LYS A 468 -7.33 10.74 -4.35
C LYS A 468 -7.89 9.35 -4.57
N VAL A 469 -8.27 8.68 -3.50
CA VAL A 469 -8.82 7.32 -3.56
C VAL A 469 -10.15 7.29 -4.30
N ARG A 470 -11.06 8.21 -3.98
CA ARG A 470 -12.35 8.32 -4.68
C ARG A 470 -12.19 8.65 -6.16
N VAL A 471 -11.23 9.50 -6.53
CA VAL A 471 -10.87 9.76 -7.95
C VAL A 471 -10.26 8.51 -8.61
N MET A 472 -9.46 7.73 -7.91
CA MET A 472 -8.94 6.46 -8.42
C MET A 472 -10.08 5.47 -8.71
N LEU A 473 -11.05 5.36 -7.81
CA LEU A 473 -12.26 4.57 -8.05
C LEU A 473 -13.05 5.12 -9.26
N ALA A 474 -13.23 6.44 -9.37
CA ALA A 474 -13.91 7.04 -10.52
C ALA A 474 -13.23 6.70 -11.85
N LEU A 475 -11.88 6.70 -11.89
CA LEU A 475 -11.11 6.32 -13.09
C LEU A 475 -11.38 4.89 -13.55
N ILE A 476 -11.62 3.98 -12.62
CA ILE A 476 -11.92 2.59 -12.95
C ILE A 476 -13.39 2.44 -13.35
N LEU A 477 -14.28 3.08 -12.59
CA LEU A 477 -15.73 2.95 -12.75
C LEU A 477 -16.27 3.67 -13.99
N ILE A 478 -15.56 4.69 -14.50
CA ILE A 478 -16.01 5.45 -15.67
C ILE A 478 -16.17 4.58 -16.92
N SER A 479 -15.45 3.46 -16.99
CA SER A 479 -15.58 2.48 -18.06
C SER A 479 -16.78 1.53 -17.90
N ARG A 480 -17.56 1.67 -16.82
CA ARG A 480 -18.69 0.79 -16.47
C ARG A 480 -18.31 -0.70 -16.50
N PRO A 481 -17.29 -1.12 -15.75
CA PRO A 481 -16.83 -2.50 -15.80
C PRO A 481 -17.89 -3.46 -15.26
N LYS A 482 -17.97 -4.67 -15.83
CA LYS A 482 -18.75 -5.79 -15.26
C LYS A 482 -17.92 -6.52 -14.19
N PHE A 483 -16.60 -6.55 -14.36
CA PHE A 483 -15.64 -7.22 -13.48
C PHE A 483 -14.63 -6.20 -12.95
N LEU A 484 -14.38 -6.22 -11.65
CA LEU A 484 -13.42 -5.35 -10.98
C LEU A 484 -12.40 -6.19 -10.22
N LEU A 485 -11.13 -6.08 -10.60
CA LEU A 485 -10.01 -6.76 -9.95
C LEU A 485 -9.19 -5.72 -9.18
N LEU A 486 -9.03 -5.90 -7.85
CA LEU A 486 -8.37 -4.95 -6.96
C LEU A 486 -7.21 -5.62 -6.22
N ASP A 487 -5.98 -5.12 -6.43
CA ASP A 487 -4.77 -5.63 -5.79
C ASP A 487 -4.33 -4.68 -4.67
N GLU A 488 -4.73 -4.95 -3.44
CA GLU A 488 -4.39 -4.19 -2.22
C GLU A 488 -4.53 -2.65 -2.35
N PRO A 489 -5.63 -2.15 -2.93
CA PRO A 489 -5.70 -0.76 -3.39
C PRO A 489 -5.78 0.27 -2.27
N PHE A 490 -6.09 -0.16 -1.03
CA PHE A 490 -6.48 0.71 0.09
C PHE A 490 -5.65 0.48 1.36
N GLY A 491 -4.47 -0.15 1.23
CA GLY A 491 -3.63 -0.53 2.38
C GLY A 491 -3.08 0.65 3.21
N ASP A 492 -3.02 1.85 2.63
CA ASP A 492 -2.48 3.06 3.26
C ASP A 492 -3.57 4.00 3.81
N LEU A 493 -4.85 3.61 3.79
CA LEU A 493 -5.95 4.45 4.25
C LEU A 493 -6.15 4.31 5.75
N ASP A 494 -6.46 5.44 6.39
CA ASP A 494 -6.96 5.43 7.76
C ASP A 494 -8.35 4.75 7.82
N PRO A 495 -8.76 4.19 8.98
CA PRO A 495 -10.00 3.43 9.11
C PRO A 495 -11.26 4.21 8.72
N VAL A 496 -11.29 5.52 8.97
CA VAL A 496 -12.44 6.37 8.63
C VAL A 496 -12.59 6.46 7.11
N THR A 497 -11.51 6.82 6.42
CA THR A 497 -11.49 6.85 4.94
C THR A 497 -11.75 5.47 4.33
N LEU A 498 -11.23 4.40 4.95
CA LEU A 498 -11.46 3.03 4.49
C LEU A 498 -12.94 2.64 4.61
N ARG A 499 -13.63 3.09 5.67
CA ARG A 499 -15.08 2.90 5.84
C ARG A 499 -15.87 3.56 4.72
N ASP A 500 -15.55 4.80 4.37
CA ASP A 500 -16.19 5.51 3.25
C ASP A 500 -16.04 4.73 1.94
N VAL A 501 -14.82 4.23 1.68
CA VAL A 501 -14.52 3.41 0.49
C VAL A 501 -15.30 2.09 0.52
N THR A 502 -15.41 1.44 1.69
CA THR A 502 -16.18 0.20 1.86
C THR A 502 -17.65 0.42 1.48
N ASN A 503 -18.25 1.49 2.03
CA ASN A 503 -19.64 1.85 1.75
C ASN A 503 -19.85 2.19 0.26
N ALA A 504 -18.93 2.94 -0.34
CA ALA A 504 -18.95 3.26 -1.76
C ALA A 504 -18.87 2.00 -2.64
N LEU A 505 -17.94 1.08 -2.36
CA LEU A 505 -17.81 -0.18 -3.12
C LEU A 505 -19.05 -1.07 -3.01
N LYS A 506 -19.66 -1.17 -1.82
CA LYS A 506 -20.93 -1.89 -1.64
C LYS A 506 -22.03 -1.30 -2.50
N THR A 507 -22.22 0.02 -2.41
CA THR A 507 -23.25 0.74 -3.18
C THR A 507 -23.05 0.55 -4.68
N ILE A 508 -21.83 0.75 -5.16
CA ILE A 508 -21.47 0.64 -6.57
C ILE A 508 -21.64 -0.80 -7.08
N SER A 509 -21.17 -1.80 -6.30
CA SER A 509 -21.34 -3.21 -6.68
C SER A 509 -22.81 -3.56 -6.89
N LYS A 510 -23.70 -3.07 -6.01
CA LYS A 510 -25.13 -3.27 -6.12
C LYS A 510 -25.77 -2.50 -7.27
N ASP A 511 -25.49 -1.18 -7.35
CA ASP A 511 -26.19 -0.28 -8.29
C ASP A 511 -25.82 -0.55 -9.76
N TYR A 512 -24.57 -0.98 -9.98
CA TYR A 512 -24.07 -1.30 -11.33
C TYR A 512 -23.91 -2.79 -11.61
N GLY A 513 -24.27 -3.68 -10.67
CA GLY A 513 -24.16 -5.12 -10.86
C GLY A 513 -22.72 -5.60 -11.10
N ILE A 514 -21.75 -5.06 -10.35
CA ILE A 514 -20.32 -5.34 -10.56
C ILE A 514 -19.88 -6.54 -9.72
N THR A 515 -19.24 -7.51 -10.37
CA THR A 515 -18.54 -8.60 -9.69
C THR A 515 -17.12 -8.14 -9.32
N ILE A 516 -16.74 -8.26 -8.05
CA ILE A 516 -15.45 -7.80 -7.52
C ILE A 516 -14.61 -9.00 -7.06
N VAL A 517 -13.35 -9.04 -7.49
CA VAL A 517 -12.34 -9.93 -6.92
C VAL A 517 -11.22 -9.05 -6.38
N MET A 518 -10.90 -9.17 -5.09
CA MET A 518 -9.93 -8.30 -4.47
C MET A 518 -8.92 -9.04 -3.59
N ILE A 519 -7.75 -8.46 -3.45
CA ILE A 519 -6.76 -8.83 -2.44
C ILE A 519 -6.74 -7.73 -1.39
N SER A 520 -6.80 -8.10 -0.12
CA SER A 520 -6.60 -7.18 1.00
C SER A 520 -5.95 -7.89 2.17
N HIS A 521 -5.22 -7.14 2.99
CA HIS A 521 -4.66 -7.57 4.26
C HIS A 521 -5.42 -7.01 5.47
N ASN A 522 -6.37 -6.11 5.24
CA ASN A 522 -7.20 -5.55 6.30
C ASN A 522 -8.39 -6.49 6.59
N THR A 523 -8.36 -7.12 7.75
CA THR A 523 -9.33 -8.15 8.16
C THR A 523 -10.74 -7.61 8.32
N ASP A 524 -10.89 -6.38 8.84
CA ASP A 524 -12.20 -5.75 9.05
C ASP A 524 -12.82 -5.36 7.71
N PHE A 525 -12.01 -4.77 6.82
CA PHE A 525 -12.44 -4.44 5.46
C PHE A 525 -12.94 -5.68 4.70
N ILE A 526 -12.22 -6.81 4.83
CA ILE A 526 -12.62 -8.09 4.22
C ILE A 526 -13.95 -8.56 4.79
N LYS A 527 -14.10 -8.61 6.11
CA LYS A 527 -15.33 -9.04 6.78
C LYS A 527 -16.54 -8.19 6.42
N GLU A 528 -16.34 -6.89 6.32
CA GLU A 528 -17.40 -5.92 6.04
C GLU A 528 -17.84 -5.91 4.57
N LEU A 529 -16.89 -6.08 3.64
CA LEU A 529 -17.16 -5.92 2.20
C LEU A 529 -17.48 -7.24 1.49
N SER A 530 -16.83 -8.35 1.87
CA SER A 530 -16.84 -9.57 1.08
C SER A 530 -18.00 -10.49 1.40
N ASN A 531 -18.46 -11.22 0.37
CA ASN A 531 -19.45 -12.29 0.49
C ASN A 531 -18.83 -13.67 0.64
N ARG A 532 -17.59 -13.82 0.14
CA ARG A 532 -16.82 -15.06 0.14
C ARG A 532 -15.35 -14.72 0.18
N ALA A 533 -14.54 -15.55 0.81
CA ALA A 533 -13.10 -15.42 0.76
C ALA A 533 -12.44 -16.77 0.43
N ILE A 534 -11.29 -16.66 -0.26
CA ILE A 534 -10.38 -17.76 -0.54
C ILE A 534 -9.09 -17.49 0.23
N PHE A 535 -8.68 -18.44 1.07
CA PHE A 535 -7.42 -18.38 1.78
C PHE A 535 -6.34 -19.16 1.03
N MET A 536 -5.27 -18.46 0.63
CA MET A 536 -4.12 -19.02 -0.07
C MET A 536 -2.88 -19.05 0.82
N ASP A 537 -2.14 -20.15 0.74
CA ASP A 537 -0.78 -20.26 1.28
C ASP A 537 0.07 -21.15 0.36
N ASP A 538 1.35 -20.79 0.21
CA ASP A 538 2.34 -21.50 -0.62
C ASP A 538 1.80 -21.90 -2.00
N GLY A 539 1.10 -20.97 -2.66
CA GLY A 539 0.56 -21.15 -4.01
C GLY A 539 -0.66 -22.06 -4.15
N LYS A 540 -1.31 -22.43 -3.04
CA LYS A 540 -2.50 -23.30 -2.99
C LYS A 540 -3.67 -22.64 -2.30
N ILE A 541 -4.89 -23.07 -2.61
CA ILE A 541 -6.08 -22.74 -1.83
C ILE A 541 -6.12 -23.67 -0.63
N ILE A 542 -6.11 -23.07 0.57
CA ILE A 542 -6.16 -23.79 1.86
C ILE A 542 -7.59 -23.86 2.39
N ASP A 543 -8.36 -22.78 2.21
CA ASP A 543 -9.77 -22.70 2.63
C ASP A 543 -10.55 -21.82 1.65
N ASP A 544 -11.86 -22.06 1.54
CA ASP A 544 -12.78 -21.33 0.67
C ASP A 544 -14.15 -21.32 1.36
N SER A 545 -14.61 -20.15 1.77
CA SER A 545 -15.80 -20.02 2.59
C SER A 545 -16.56 -18.71 2.35
N ASP A 546 -17.89 -18.79 2.52
CA ASP A 546 -18.81 -17.65 2.63
C ASP A 546 -19.04 -17.21 4.10
N ASP A 547 -18.54 -17.97 5.06
CA ASP A 547 -18.48 -17.58 6.48
C ASP A 547 -17.22 -16.73 6.72
N MET A 548 -17.40 -15.40 6.65
CA MET A 548 -16.30 -14.44 6.77
C MET A 548 -15.63 -14.46 8.13
N ASP A 549 -16.39 -14.63 9.21
CA ASP A 549 -15.81 -14.67 10.57
C ASP A 549 -14.92 -15.89 10.75
N LYS A 550 -15.37 -17.04 10.24
CA LYS A 550 -14.61 -18.28 10.31
C LYS A 550 -13.32 -18.22 9.50
N ILE A 551 -13.41 -17.83 8.21
CA ILE A 551 -12.23 -17.87 7.32
C ILE A 551 -11.19 -16.81 7.70
N VAL A 552 -11.63 -15.61 8.11
CA VAL A 552 -10.73 -14.56 8.60
C VAL A 552 -10.14 -14.95 9.96
N GLY A 553 -10.92 -15.56 10.85
CA GLY A 553 -10.42 -16.13 12.12
C GLY A 553 -9.32 -17.16 11.87
N ASN A 554 -9.54 -18.14 10.99
CA ASN A 554 -8.54 -19.14 10.60
C ASN A 554 -7.26 -18.48 10.03
N PHE A 555 -7.39 -17.40 9.26
CA PHE A 555 -6.25 -16.65 8.71
C PHE A 555 -5.48 -15.92 9.81
N ILE A 556 -6.14 -15.27 10.77
CA ILE A 556 -5.52 -14.60 11.92
C ILE A 556 -4.74 -15.61 12.76
N ASP A 557 -5.37 -16.76 13.08
CA ASP A 557 -4.74 -17.85 13.84
C ASP A 557 -3.49 -18.40 13.10
N PHE A 558 -3.61 -18.62 11.79
CA PHE A 558 -2.50 -19.06 10.96
C PHE A 558 -1.33 -18.07 10.98
N CYS A 559 -1.63 -16.77 10.97
CA CYS A 559 -0.64 -15.70 11.04
C CYS A 559 -0.07 -15.48 12.45
N GLN A 560 -0.66 -16.07 13.50
CA GLN A 560 -0.34 -15.81 14.91
C GLN A 560 -0.36 -14.30 15.20
N ALA A 561 -1.39 -13.61 14.72
CA ALA A 561 -1.50 -12.15 14.74
C ALA A 561 -2.20 -11.69 16.04
N ASP A 562 -1.49 -11.81 17.19
CA ASP A 562 -2.02 -11.50 18.53
C ASP A 562 -2.49 -10.04 18.65
N TYR A 563 -1.89 -9.12 17.89
CA TYR A 563 -2.30 -7.71 17.85
C TYR A 563 -3.74 -7.48 17.32
N LEU A 564 -4.32 -8.46 16.64
CA LEU A 564 -5.71 -8.45 16.14
C LEU A 564 -6.69 -9.15 17.08
N MET A 565 -6.20 -9.92 18.06
CA MET A 565 -7.07 -10.73 18.90
C MET A 565 -7.72 -9.94 20.04
N GLY A 566 -7.22 -8.73 20.37
CA GLY A 566 -7.72 -7.91 21.49
C GLY A 566 -7.82 -8.69 22.80
N ASP A 567 -7.37 -8.15 23.92
CA ASP A 567 -7.59 -8.80 25.22
C ASP A 567 -9.06 -8.91 25.57
#